data_cf6722083ef70ddf9e457a4386a6c6fe
#
_entry.id   cf6722083ef70ddf9e457a4386a6c6fe
#
_cell.length_a   1.000
_cell.length_b   1.000
_cell.length_c   1.000
_cell.angle_alpha   90.00
_cell.angle_beta   90.00
_cell.angle_gamma   90.00
#
_symmetry.space_group_name_H-M   'P 1'
#
loop_
_entity.id
_entity.type
_entity.pdbx_description
1 polymer ?
#
loop_
_entity_poly.entity_id
_entity_poly.type
_entity_poly.pdbx_seq_one_letter_code
_entity_poly.pdbx_strand_id
1 'polypeptide(L)'
;LGIAVAPGLGIAVAPGLGFYKEVLEDYEKSSFYNADGSLNLYTIVQRTTDLLRKHGLKDSTEIQTVADITIYPAEYFCPINMRTGELVITKNTHSIHRYAASWVDNKSRIRGKVYRLIARLFGENFANKVKNVFGRKK
;
A
#
# COMPACT_ATOMS: atom_id res chain seq x y z
N LEU A 1 -1.70 -22.32 4.83
CA LEU A 1 -1.52 -21.14 5.69
C LEU A 1 -0.87 -20.03 4.87
N GLY A 2 -1.61 -18.99 4.54
CA GLY A 2 -1.08 -17.83 3.83
C GLY A 2 -0.98 -16.63 4.76
N ILE A 3 0.07 -15.85 4.67
CA ILE A 3 0.23 -14.60 5.38
C ILE A 3 0.34 -13.51 4.34
N ALA A 4 -0.68 -12.67 4.22
CA ALA A 4 -0.59 -11.43 3.46
C ALA A 4 -0.38 -10.29 4.44
N VAL A 5 0.57 -9.48 4.15
CA VAL A 5 0.94 -8.36 5.00
C VAL A 5 0.60 -7.08 4.29
N ALA A 6 0.22 -6.06 5.06
CA ALA A 6 -0.10 -4.72 4.58
C ALA A 6 0.70 -4.28 3.35
N PRO A 7 0.17 -3.39 2.52
CA PRO A 7 0.65 -3.10 1.17
C PRO A 7 2.18 -2.94 1.08
N GLY A 8 2.81 -3.83 0.33
CA GLY A 8 4.22 -3.70 -0.02
C GLY A 8 5.24 -4.42 0.87
N LEU A 9 4.82 -5.24 1.84
CA LEU A 9 5.77 -5.83 2.80
C LEU A 9 6.20 -7.25 2.54
N GLY A 10 5.44 -8.01 1.87
CA GLY A 10 5.78 -9.40 1.59
C GLY A 10 4.64 -10.35 1.87
N ILE A 11 4.81 -11.53 1.33
CA ILE A 11 3.81 -12.60 1.39
C ILE A 11 4.56 -13.88 1.69
N ALA A 12 4.06 -14.65 2.66
CA ALA A 12 4.47 -16.02 2.88
C ALA A 12 3.26 -16.92 2.70
N VAL A 13 3.32 -17.84 1.73
CA VAL A 13 2.21 -18.74 1.41
C VAL A 13 2.72 -20.15 1.14
N ALA A 14 1.85 -21.13 1.34
CA ALA A 14 2.12 -22.49 0.90
C ALA A 14 2.17 -22.55 -0.64
N PRO A 15 3.06 -23.36 -1.23
CA PRO A 15 3.05 -23.57 -2.68
C PRO A 15 1.68 -24.05 -3.17
N GLY A 16 1.23 -23.53 -4.33
CA GLY A 16 -0.03 -23.94 -4.94
C GLY A 16 -1.29 -23.30 -4.36
N LEU A 17 -1.18 -22.26 -3.54
CA LEU A 17 -2.36 -21.52 -3.05
C LEU A 17 -3.16 -20.93 -4.21
N GLY A 18 -4.43 -21.34 -4.33
CA GLY A 18 -5.31 -21.02 -5.48
C GLY A 18 -5.52 -19.52 -5.71
N PHE A 19 -5.55 -18.72 -4.66
CA PHE A 19 -5.66 -17.26 -4.77
C PHE A 19 -4.56 -16.64 -5.64
N TYR A 20 -3.32 -17.11 -5.54
CA TYR A 20 -2.23 -16.56 -6.37
C TYR A 20 -2.31 -16.96 -7.82
N LYS A 21 -2.93 -18.11 -8.14
CA LYS A 21 -3.29 -18.44 -9.51
C LYS A 21 -4.28 -17.40 -10.07
N GLU A 22 -5.30 -17.05 -9.29
CA GLU A 22 -6.27 -16.00 -9.66
C GLU A 22 -5.60 -14.63 -9.90
N VAL A 23 -4.64 -14.26 -9.04
CA VAL A 23 -3.83 -13.02 -9.22
C VAL A 23 -3.05 -13.06 -10.53
N LEU A 24 -2.41 -14.18 -10.87
CA LEU A 24 -1.66 -14.34 -12.12
C LEU A 24 -2.58 -14.26 -13.34
N GLU A 25 -3.72 -14.96 -13.32
CA GLU A 25 -4.72 -14.90 -14.38
C GLU A 25 -5.29 -13.49 -14.59
N ASP A 26 -5.42 -12.70 -13.53
CA ASP A 26 -5.83 -11.30 -13.63
C ASP A 26 -4.73 -10.43 -14.26
N TYR A 27 -3.46 -10.72 -13.98
CA TYR A 27 -2.33 -10.07 -14.65
C TYR A 27 -2.28 -10.38 -16.15
N GLU A 28 -2.49 -11.63 -16.55
CA GLU A 28 -2.48 -12.05 -17.94
C GLU A 28 -3.54 -11.34 -18.79
N LYS A 29 -4.65 -10.92 -18.17
CA LYS A 29 -5.73 -10.16 -18.83
C LYS A 29 -5.44 -8.66 -18.94
N SER A 30 -4.35 -8.18 -18.34
CA SER A 30 -4.03 -6.75 -18.28
C SER A 30 -2.79 -6.41 -19.10
N SER A 31 -2.78 -5.23 -19.72
CA SER A 31 -1.62 -4.70 -20.43
C SER A 31 -0.89 -3.66 -19.56
N PHE A 32 0.42 -3.52 -19.77
CA PHE A 32 1.22 -2.44 -19.18
C PHE A 32 0.82 -1.06 -19.70
N TYR A 33 0.31 -1.00 -20.94
CA TYR A 33 -0.25 0.21 -21.55
C TYR A 33 -1.76 0.12 -21.66
N ASN A 34 -2.43 1.23 -21.38
CA ASN A 34 -3.84 1.42 -21.70
C ASN A 34 -4.03 1.58 -23.22
N ALA A 35 -5.26 1.50 -23.70
CA ALA A 35 -5.59 1.64 -25.11
C ALA A 35 -5.19 3.01 -25.70
N ASP A 36 -5.09 4.05 -24.89
CA ASP A 36 -4.66 5.39 -25.25
C ASP A 36 -3.13 5.60 -25.21
N GLY A 37 -2.36 4.53 -24.97
CA GLY A 37 -0.90 4.56 -24.86
C GLY A 37 -0.36 5.06 -23.52
N SER A 38 -1.21 5.43 -22.56
CA SER A 38 -0.78 5.78 -21.20
C SER A 38 -0.39 4.53 -20.41
N LEU A 39 0.39 4.73 -19.32
CA LEU A 39 0.77 3.62 -18.44
C LEU A 39 -0.43 3.16 -17.60
N ASN A 40 -0.61 1.84 -17.53
CA ASN A 40 -1.53 1.23 -16.58
C ASN A 40 -0.91 1.27 -15.18
N LEU A 41 -1.41 2.14 -14.33
CA LEU A 41 -0.93 2.33 -12.96
C LEU A 41 -1.70 1.49 -11.92
N TYR A 42 -2.46 0.49 -12.36
CA TYR A 42 -3.15 -0.43 -11.47
C TYR A 42 -2.12 -1.35 -10.79
N THR A 43 -1.77 -0.99 -9.56
CA THR A 43 -0.67 -1.61 -8.82
C THR A 43 -1.03 -3.01 -8.32
N ILE A 44 0.00 -3.83 -8.02
CA ILE A 44 -0.19 -5.15 -7.38
C ILE A 44 -1.00 -5.03 -6.09
N VAL A 45 -0.80 -3.98 -5.31
CA VAL A 45 -1.51 -3.74 -4.05
C VAL A 45 -3.02 -3.57 -4.31
N GLN A 46 -3.38 -2.73 -5.28
CA GLN A 46 -4.79 -2.52 -5.65
C GLN A 46 -5.41 -3.82 -6.16
N ARG A 47 -4.73 -4.48 -7.11
CA ARG A 47 -5.17 -5.74 -7.70
C ARG A 47 -5.43 -6.82 -6.66
N THR A 48 -4.46 -7.07 -5.79
CA THR A 48 -4.59 -8.07 -4.73
C THR A 48 -5.70 -7.70 -3.74
N THR A 49 -5.82 -6.42 -3.39
CA THR A 49 -6.88 -5.96 -2.49
C THR A 49 -8.26 -6.15 -3.10
N ASP A 50 -8.43 -5.81 -4.38
CA ASP A 50 -9.72 -5.94 -5.05
C ASP A 50 -10.13 -7.40 -5.23
N LEU A 51 -9.17 -8.29 -5.51
CA LEU A 51 -9.42 -9.73 -5.53
C LEU A 51 -9.79 -10.27 -4.14
N LEU A 52 -9.06 -9.89 -3.09
CA LEU A 52 -9.40 -10.26 -1.71
C LEU A 52 -10.79 -9.76 -1.30
N ARG A 53 -11.19 -8.56 -1.74
CA ARG A 53 -12.55 -8.04 -1.50
C ARG A 53 -13.63 -8.89 -2.16
N LYS A 54 -13.38 -9.44 -3.35
CA LYS A 54 -14.30 -10.42 -3.97
C LYS A 54 -14.46 -11.68 -3.13
N HIS A 55 -13.41 -12.07 -2.40
CA HIS A 55 -13.44 -13.19 -1.46
C HIS A 55 -13.89 -12.83 -0.04
N GLY A 56 -14.36 -11.58 0.18
CA GLY A 56 -14.97 -11.18 1.45
C GLY A 56 -14.05 -10.38 2.40
N LEU A 57 -12.90 -9.85 1.92
CA LEU A 57 -12.10 -8.94 2.71
C LEU A 57 -12.92 -7.69 3.07
N LYS A 58 -12.95 -7.37 4.35
CA LYS A 58 -13.63 -6.19 4.92
C LYS A 58 -12.61 -5.12 5.30
N ASP A 59 -13.01 -3.86 5.25
CA ASP A 59 -12.23 -2.76 5.82
C ASP A 59 -12.32 -2.85 7.35
N SER A 60 -11.27 -3.37 7.98
CA SER A 60 -11.19 -3.61 9.42
C SER A 60 -9.75 -3.47 9.89
N THR A 61 -9.60 -3.12 11.17
CA THR A 61 -8.31 -3.10 11.87
C THR A 61 -7.99 -4.43 12.57
N GLU A 62 -8.81 -5.44 12.38
CA GLU A 62 -8.63 -6.76 12.97
C GLU A 62 -7.95 -7.74 12.01
N ILE A 63 -7.39 -8.81 12.57
CA ILE A 63 -6.86 -9.91 11.77
C ILE A 63 -8.03 -10.59 11.06
N GLN A 64 -7.89 -10.81 9.75
CA GLN A 64 -8.88 -11.49 8.93
C GLN A 64 -8.24 -12.68 8.20
N THR A 65 -9.04 -13.73 7.98
CA THR A 65 -8.65 -14.82 7.09
C THR A 65 -9.59 -14.84 5.89
N VAL A 66 -9.05 -14.67 4.70
CA VAL A 66 -9.79 -14.60 3.43
C VAL A 66 -9.04 -15.42 2.39
N ALA A 67 -9.73 -16.30 1.66
CA ALA A 67 -9.14 -17.18 0.64
C ALA A 67 -7.89 -17.92 1.16
N ASP A 68 -7.97 -18.50 2.36
CA ASP A 68 -6.88 -19.17 3.08
C ASP A 68 -5.64 -18.30 3.38
N ILE A 69 -5.80 -16.97 3.29
CA ILE A 69 -4.76 -15.98 3.59
C ILE A 69 -5.11 -15.26 4.88
N THR A 70 -4.19 -15.26 5.84
CA THR A 70 -4.31 -14.44 7.05
C THR A 70 -3.73 -13.04 6.79
N ILE A 71 -4.55 -12.03 6.97
CA ILE A 71 -4.23 -10.62 6.73
C ILE A 71 -4.12 -9.94 8.08
N TYR A 72 -2.96 -9.35 8.32
CA TYR A 72 -2.66 -8.65 9.56
C TYR A 72 -2.85 -7.14 9.43
N PRO A 73 -3.32 -6.47 10.48
CA PRO A 73 -3.28 -5.01 10.57
C PRO A 73 -1.89 -4.42 10.38
N ALA A 74 -1.82 -3.16 9.96
CA ALA A 74 -0.56 -2.47 9.68
C ALA A 74 0.41 -2.48 10.88
N GLU A 75 -0.10 -2.44 12.11
CA GLU A 75 0.71 -2.44 13.34
C GLU A 75 1.68 -3.63 13.46
N TYR A 76 1.35 -4.78 12.83
CA TYR A 76 2.17 -5.99 12.91
C TYR A 76 3.49 -5.87 12.14
N PHE A 77 3.46 -5.27 10.94
CA PHE A 77 4.60 -5.31 10.02
C PHE A 77 4.94 -3.96 9.39
N CYS A 78 4.04 -2.99 9.45
CA CYS A 78 4.22 -1.66 8.88
C CYS A 78 3.57 -0.55 9.73
N PRO A 79 4.01 -0.35 10.97
CA PRO A 79 3.41 0.57 11.92
C PRO A 79 3.68 2.06 11.60
N ILE A 80 4.14 2.37 10.39
CA ILE A 80 4.37 3.75 9.95
C ILE A 80 3.17 4.23 9.13
N ASN A 81 2.53 5.30 9.57
CA ASN A 81 1.57 6.02 8.76
C ASN A 81 2.29 6.69 7.59
N MET A 82 2.03 6.24 6.35
CA MET A 82 2.69 6.77 5.15
C MET A 82 2.45 8.27 4.94
N ARG A 83 1.32 8.80 5.40
CA ARG A 83 0.91 10.20 5.18
C ARG A 83 1.54 11.14 6.19
N THR A 84 1.52 10.76 7.48
CA THR A 84 2.06 11.61 8.56
C THR A 84 3.51 11.28 8.89
N GLY A 85 3.97 10.07 8.56
CA GLY A 85 5.28 9.54 8.96
C GLY A 85 5.33 9.15 10.44
N GLU A 86 4.19 9.13 11.12
CA GLU A 86 4.10 8.71 12.52
C GLU A 86 4.37 7.21 12.65
N LEU A 87 5.21 6.86 13.62
CA LEU A 87 5.54 5.47 13.96
C LEU A 87 4.90 5.12 15.30
N VAL A 88 4.03 4.12 15.31
CA VAL A 88 3.39 3.60 16.53
C VAL A 88 3.80 2.14 16.72
N ILE A 89 4.75 1.88 17.60
CA ILE A 89 5.19 0.52 17.94
C ILE A 89 4.30 -0.02 19.05
N THR A 90 3.75 -1.22 18.83
CA THR A 90 2.94 -1.97 19.82
C THR A 90 3.63 -3.29 20.17
N LYS A 91 3.08 -4.03 21.13
CA LYS A 91 3.53 -5.40 21.43
C LYS A 91 3.36 -6.38 20.27
N ASN A 92 2.53 -6.04 19.30
CA ASN A 92 2.25 -6.84 18.12
C ASN A 92 3.20 -6.52 16.94
N THR A 93 4.07 -5.50 17.06
CA THR A 93 4.95 -5.08 15.98
C THR A 93 6.12 -6.05 15.82
N HIS A 94 6.22 -6.69 14.68
CA HIS A 94 7.30 -7.63 14.32
C HIS A 94 8.32 -7.03 13.36
N SER A 95 7.90 -6.11 12.49
CA SER A 95 8.80 -5.44 11.55
C SER A 95 8.33 -4.03 11.21
N ILE A 96 9.25 -3.22 10.65
CA ILE A 96 8.99 -1.83 10.26
C ILE A 96 9.43 -1.62 8.82
N HIS A 97 8.47 -1.38 7.92
CA HIS A 97 8.78 -0.94 6.57
C HIS A 97 9.03 0.58 6.56
N ARG A 98 10.27 0.98 6.30
CA ARG A 98 10.68 2.39 6.44
C ARG A 98 10.38 3.27 5.23
N TYR A 99 9.79 2.75 4.16
CA TYR A 99 9.44 3.48 2.94
C TYR A 99 10.61 4.35 2.43
N ALA A 100 11.81 3.77 2.35
CA ALA A 100 13.02 4.49 1.97
C ALA A 100 12.93 5.13 0.58
N ALA A 101 12.08 4.57 -0.31
CA ALA A 101 11.83 5.08 -1.66
C ALA A 101 13.13 5.42 -2.40
N SER A 102 14.12 4.49 -2.36
CA SER A 102 15.47 4.72 -2.91
C SER A 102 15.47 4.98 -4.42
N TRP A 103 14.43 4.55 -5.12
CA TRP A 103 14.22 4.77 -6.56
C TRP A 103 13.59 6.14 -6.91
N VAL A 104 13.17 6.91 -5.90
CA VAL A 104 12.53 8.21 -6.10
C VAL A 104 13.59 9.31 -6.10
N ASP A 105 13.47 10.26 -7.04
CA ASP A 105 14.39 11.39 -7.15
C ASP A 105 14.40 12.28 -5.89
N ASN A 106 15.49 13.01 -5.68
CA ASN A 106 15.69 13.81 -4.48
C ASN A 106 14.64 14.91 -4.29
N LYS A 107 14.13 15.53 -5.39
CA LYS A 107 13.11 16.58 -5.31
C LYS A 107 11.79 15.98 -4.79
N SER A 108 11.39 14.85 -5.32
CA SER A 108 10.18 14.13 -4.87
C SER A 108 10.31 13.64 -3.43
N ARG A 109 11.50 13.19 -3.02
CA ARG A 109 11.76 12.81 -1.62
C ARG A 109 11.63 13.99 -0.67
N ILE A 110 12.17 15.16 -1.03
CA ILE A 110 12.07 16.37 -0.22
C ILE A 110 10.61 16.84 -0.15
N ARG A 111 9.90 16.86 -1.27
CA ARG A 111 8.46 17.18 -1.29
C ARG A 111 7.65 16.26 -0.38
N GLY A 112 7.94 14.98 -0.41
CA GLY A 112 7.29 14.00 0.47
C GLY A 112 7.59 14.25 1.97
N LYS A 113 8.83 14.65 2.31
CA LYS A 113 9.18 15.03 3.70
C LYS A 113 8.43 16.28 4.14
N VAL A 114 8.39 17.31 3.30
CA VAL A 114 7.66 18.56 3.58
C VAL A 114 6.17 18.29 3.75
N TYR A 115 5.57 17.49 2.84
CA TYR A 115 4.18 17.11 2.95
C TYR A 115 3.87 16.42 4.30
N ARG A 116 4.68 15.44 4.70
CA ARG A 116 4.51 14.74 5.97
C ARG A 116 4.64 15.66 7.18
N LEU A 117 5.58 16.60 7.14
CA LEU A 117 5.73 17.58 8.21
C LEU A 117 4.47 18.47 8.33
N ILE A 118 3.96 18.97 7.21
CA ILE A 118 2.72 19.77 7.17
C ILE A 118 1.52 18.94 7.65
N ALA A 119 1.39 17.70 7.18
CA ALA A 119 0.30 16.82 7.58
C ALA A 119 0.33 16.50 9.08
N ARG A 120 1.51 16.37 9.66
CA ARG A 120 1.69 16.13 11.10
C ARG A 120 1.35 17.36 11.95
N LEU A 121 1.70 18.57 11.48
CA LEU A 121 1.49 19.81 12.24
C LEU A 121 0.09 20.40 12.07
N PHE A 122 -0.49 20.29 10.88
CA PHE A 122 -1.71 20.99 10.49
C PHE A 122 -2.82 20.07 9.98
N GLY A 123 -2.59 18.77 10.00
CA GLY A 123 -3.52 17.76 9.50
C GLY A 123 -3.45 17.52 7.98
N GLU A 124 -3.93 16.36 7.55
CA GLU A 124 -3.86 15.92 6.14
C GLU A 124 -4.65 16.83 5.19
N ASN A 125 -5.81 17.34 5.63
CA ASN A 125 -6.64 18.22 4.79
C ASN A 125 -5.89 19.49 4.41
N PHE A 126 -5.15 20.08 5.35
CA PHE A 126 -4.34 21.26 5.09
C PHE A 126 -3.16 20.93 4.17
N ALA A 127 -2.44 19.84 4.42
CA ALA A 127 -1.34 19.38 3.59
C ALA A 127 -1.78 19.14 2.14
N ASN A 128 -2.97 18.57 1.93
CA ASN A 128 -3.54 18.36 0.59
C ASN A 128 -3.86 19.69 -0.12
N LYS A 129 -4.39 20.70 0.59
CA LYS A 129 -4.61 22.03 0.03
C LYS A 129 -3.28 22.66 -0.43
N VAL A 130 -2.26 22.61 0.42
CA VAL A 130 -0.91 23.12 0.08
C VAL A 130 -0.33 22.39 -1.13
N LYS A 131 -0.40 21.06 -1.17
CA LYS A 131 0.05 20.24 -2.31
C LYS A 131 -0.63 20.66 -3.61
N ASN A 132 -1.94 20.88 -3.59
CA ASN A 132 -2.71 21.24 -4.78
C ASN A 132 -2.37 22.65 -5.30
N VAL A 133 -2.04 23.60 -4.42
CA VAL A 133 -1.61 24.94 -4.81
C VAL A 133 -0.22 24.92 -5.45
N PHE A 134 0.73 24.20 -4.85
CA PHE A 134 2.12 24.15 -5.34
C PHE A 134 2.38 23.07 -6.39
N GLY A 135 1.49 22.06 -6.54
CA GLY A 135 1.59 21.00 -7.52
C GLY A 135 1.08 21.36 -8.93
N ARG A 136 0.38 22.47 -9.09
CA ARG A 136 -0.23 22.92 -10.37
C ARG A 136 0.71 23.68 -11.31
N LYS A 137 2.00 23.80 -11.00
CA LYS A 137 2.97 24.35 -11.94
C LYS A 137 3.59 23.21 -12.76
N LYS A 138 2.96 22.91 -13.90
CA LYS A 138 3.60 22.41 -15.10
C LYS A 138 3.72 23.53 -16.09
#